data_c483bc3b222cd68833a69f4c4cfcf7d5
#
_entry.id   c483bc3b222cd68833a69f4c4cfcf7d5
#
_cell.length_a   1.000
_cell.length_b   1.000
_cell.length_c   1.000
_cell.angle_alpha   90.00
_cell.angle_beta   90.00
_cell.angle_gamma   90.00
#
_symmetry.space_group_name_H-M   'P 1'
#
loop_
_entity.id
_entity.type
_entity.pdbx_description
1 polymer ?
#
loop_
_entity_poly.entity_id
_entity_poly.type
_entity_poly.pdbx_seq_one_letter_code
_entity_poly.pdbx_strand_id
1 'polypeptide(L)'
;MRRDVLFFMFLFCFVVHVSAQSKQIAPLCPLGNEWKWIPEYSDEFEGAMLNDEKWWDFNPAWVGRKPAYFDRGNVMVKNGNLELYAKSLRPEEVSVENKARGLDKFSTAIVKSKKRILYGYFEARSRSMRSGVCNAFWLYDPLDADKKYREGDASEEIDIFELFGKLPDPQLQRTFWATVHRYETPYVESIVNKKKTKLPDYSFRQLMPFDFYSDFHVYGLLWTPEKLVWYIDGKEVFQRVNDYFHRPLHIVFDAEIMEDWVGLPDVADLPSVFSTDYVRVWQMK
;
A
#
# COMPACT_ATOMS: atom_id res chain seq x y z
N MET A 1 73.42 33.90 -17.87
CA MET A 1 72.74 33.42 -16.67
C MET A 1 71.28 33.84 -16.77
N ARG A 2 70.39 32.91 -17.18
CA ARG A 2 68.93 33.10 -17.15
C ARG A 2 68.39 32.47 -15.90
N ARG A 3 67.65 33.23 -15.11
CA ARG A 3 66.94 32.75 -13.94
C ARG A 3 65.51 32.39 -14.36
N ASP A 4 65.19 31.11 -14.32
CA ASP A 4 63.85 30.64 -14.52
C ASP A 4 63.09 30.76 -13.20
N VAL A 5 61.99 31.52 -13.16
CA VAL A 5 61.09 31.68 -12.07
C VAL A 5 59.94 30.70 -12.27
N LEU A 6 59.90 29.64 -11.43
CA LEU A 6 58.77 28.73 -11.40
C LEU A 6 57.61 29.35 -10.60
N PHE A 7 56.48 29.57 -11.27
CA PHE A 7 55.23 29.98 -10.65
C PHE A 7 54.45 28.75 -10.22
N PHE A 8 54.37 28.50 -8.92
CA PHE A 8 53.47 27.49 -8.37
C PHE A 8 52.04 28.08 -8.24
N MET A 9 51.12 27.61 -9.07
CA MET A 9 49.70 27.93 -9.00
C MET A 9 49.04 26.99 -8.00
N PHE A 10 48.71 27.47 -6.80
CA PHE A 10 47.88 26.73 -5.82
C PHE A 10 46.43 26.77 -6.27
N LEU A 11 45.91 25.60 -6.71
CA LEU A 11 44.51 25.42 -7.02
C LEU A 11 43.74 25.19 -5.68
N PHE A 12 43.06 26.22 -5.19
CA PHE A 12 42.14 26.09 -4.06
C PHE A 12 40.84 25.43 -4.54
N CYS A 13 40.64 24.12 -4.32
CA CYS A 13 39.34 23.47 -4.45
C CYS A 13 38.42 23.91 -3.33
N PHE A 14 37.51 24.84 -3.62
CA PHE A 14 36.37 25.11 -2.74
C PHE A 14 35.39 23.92 -2.81
N VAL A 15 35.38 23.09 -1.79
CA VAL A 15 34.32 22.09 -1.58
C VAL A 15 33.10 22.85 -1.06
N VAL A 16 32.17 23.14 -1.94
CA VAL A 16 30.86 23.68 -1.56
C VAL A 16 30.07 22.52 -0.94
N HIS A 17 29.98 22.50 0.36
CA HIS A 17 29.03 21.64 1.07
C HIS A 17 27.62 22.19 0.81
N VAL A 18 26.95 21.68 -0.20
CA VAL A 18 25.50 21.87 -0.36
C VAL A 18 24.85 21.02 0.71
N SER A 19 24.53 21.63 1.84
CA SER A 19 23.61 21.03 2.81
C SER A 19 22.25 20.91 2.12
N ALA A 20 21.91 19.69 1.70
CA ALA A 20 20.56 19.40 1.25
C ALA A 20 19.63 19.55 2.46
N GLN A 21 19.04 20.72 2.60
CA GLN A 21 17.92 20.93 3.51
C GLN A 21 16.83 19.93 3.07
N SER A 22 16.58 18.89 3.84
CA SER A 22 15.51 17.94 3.57
C SER A 22 14.21 18.74 3.46
N LYS A 23 13.63 18.76 2.26
CA LYS A 23 12.36 19.40 1.99
C LYS A 23 11.33 18.78 2.95
N GLN A 24 10.87 19.54 3.94
CA GLN A 24 9.86 19.06 4.85
C GLN A 24 8.53 19.00 4.09
N ILE A 25 8.09 17.79 3.75
CA ILE A 25 6.82 17.56 3.06
C ILE A 25 5.73 17.64 4.12
N ALA A 26 4.78 18.57 3.93
CA ALA A 26 3.63 18.70 4.81
C ALA A 26 2.54 17.69 4.42
N PRO A 27 1.85 17.07 5.39
CA PRO A 27 0.69 16.23 5.13
C PRO A 27 -0.50 17.09 4.66
N LEU A 28 -1.43 16.47 3.94
CA LEU A 28 -2.65 17.17 3.51
C LEU A 28 -3.62 17.38 4.68
N CYS A 29 -3.66 16.45 5.64
CA CYS A 29 -4.46 16.66 6.85
C CYS A 29 -3.74 17.58 7.85
N PRO A 30 -4.47 18.30 8.73
CA PRO A 30 -3.90 19.26 9.68
C PRO A 30 -3.24 18.54 10.86
N LEU A 31 -2.05 17.96 10.65
CA LEU A 31 -1.19 17.47 11.73
C LEU A 31 -0.44 18.64 12.39
N GLY A 32 -0.22 18.55 13.71
CA GLY A 32 0.59 19.52 14.44
C GLY A 32 2.08 19.50 14.07
N ASN A 33 2.83 20.47 14.53
CA ASN A 33 4.28 20.62 14.25
C ASN A 33 5.17 19.52 14.84
N GLU A 34 4.63 18.69 15.71
CA GLU A 34 5.30 17.53 16.34
C GLU A 34 5.46 16.35 15.38
N TRP A 35 4.82 16.36 14.22
CA TRP A 35 4.91 15.30 13.24
C TRP A 35 6.09 15.50 12.30
N LYS A 36 6.88 14.44 12.13
CA LYS A 36 8.05 14.39 11.28
C LYS A 36 7.81 13.43 10.11
N TRP A 37 8.04 13.90 8.89
CA TRP A 37 8.08 13.05 7.69
C TRP A 37 9.18 11.98 7.81
N ILE A 38 8.85 10.73 7.44
CA ILE A 38 9.74 9.58 7.53
C ILE A 38 10.06 9.05 6.13
N PRO A 39 11.21 9.45 5.53
CA PRO A 39 11.60 9.05 4.17
C PRO A 39 11.73 7.54 3.98
N GLU A 40 12.05 6.82 5.04
CA GLU A 40 12.25 5.38 5.04
C GLU A 40 10.99 4.61 4.63
N TYR A 41 9.81 5.12 5.00
CA TYR A 41 8.50 4.53 4.69
C TYR A 41 7.75 5.30 3.60
N SER A 42 8.36 6.33 3.06
CA SER A 42 7.78 7.19 2.03
C SER A 42 8.43 6.95 0.67
N ASP A 43 7.66 7.13 -0.39
CA ASP A 43 8.15 7.03 -1.76
C ASP A 43 7.35 7.95 -2.68
N GLU A 44 8.04 8.72 -3.51
CA GLU A 44 7.46 9.61 -4.52
C GLU A 44 7.39 8.92 -5.89
N PHE A 45 7.86 7.68 -6.00
CA PHE A 45 7.90 6.88 -7.22
C PHE A 45 8.49 7.58 -8.46
N GLU A 46 9.43 8.51 -8.26
CA GLU A 46 10.07 9.28 -9.34
C GLU A 46 11.14 8.49 -10.10
N GLY A 47 11.45 7.26 -9.69
CA GLY A 47 12.45 6.41 -10.33
C GLY A 47 11.98 5.78 -11.63
N ALA A 48 12.86 4.97 -12.23
CA ALA A 48 12.53 4.09 -13.35
C ALA A 48 12.12 2.68 -12.91
N MET A 49 12.35 2.35 -11.65
CA MET A 49 12.07 1.05 -11.04
C MET A 49 11.64 1.25 -9.59
N LEU A 50 10.89 0.28 -9.07
CA LEU A 50 10.55 0.23 -7.65
C LEU A 50 11.83 0.17 -6.81
N ASN A 51 11.88 0.95 -5.72
CA ASN A 51 13.02 0.93 -4.80
C ASN A 51 13.02 -0.39 -4.01
N ASP A 52 13.90 -1.30 -4.38
CA ASP A 52 14.01 -2.64 -3.80
C ASP A 52 14.62 -2.66 -2.39
N GLU A 53 15.19 -1.56 -1.89
CA GLU A 53 15.57 -1.42 -0.48
C GLU A 53 14.34 -1.23 0.42
N LYS A 54 13.27 -0.61 -0.09
CA LYS A 54 12.04 -0.30 0.64
C LYS A 54 10.93 -1.32 0.42
N TRP A 55 10.79 -1.83 -0.79
CA TRP A 55 9.62 -2.56 -1.25
C TRP A 55 9.95 -3.94 -1.80
N TRP A 56 9.05 -4.87 -1.57
CA TRP A 56 8.90 -6.08 -2.37
C TRP A 56 7.86 -5.83 -3.46
N ASP A 57 8.13 -6.28 -4.68
CA ASP A 57 7.18 -6.35 -5.79
C ASP A 57 6.38 -7.67 -5.80
N PHE A 58 6.28 -8.30 -4.65
CA PHE A 58 5.57 -9.55 -4.37
C PHE A 58 5.27 -9.66 -2.88
N ASN A 59 4.41 -10.60 -2.47
CA ASN A 59 4.23 -10.92 -1.06
C ASN A 59 4.92 -12.26 -0.74
N PRO A 60 5.92 -12.29 0.16
CA PRO A 60 6.64 -13.52 0.51
C PRO A 60 5.77 -14.65 1.08
N ALA A 61 4.63 -14.31 1.69
CA ALA A 61 3.75 -15.25 2.36
C ALA A 61 2.46 -15.56 1.60
N TRP A 62 2.19 -14.87 0.49
CA TRP A 62 0.93 -14.98 -0.22
C TRP A 62 1.07 -14.67 -1.70
N VAL A 63 0.60 -15.59 -2.53
CA VAL A 63 0.80 -15.53 -3.99
C VAL A 63 -0.39 -14.96 -4.75
N GLY A 64 -1.48 -14.62 -4.08
CA GLY A 64 -2.70 -14.07 -4.67
C GLY A 64 -3.95 -14.80 -4.23
N ARG A 65 -5.10 -14.25 -4.62
CA ARG A 65 -6.45 -14.76 -4.35
C ARG A 65 -7.02 -15.39 -5.61
N LYS A 66 -7.55 -16.62 -5.51
CA LYS A 66 -8.24 -17.25 -6.64
C LYS A 66 -9.32 -16.32 -7.20
N PRO A 67 -9.45 -16.27 -8.53
CA PRO A 67 -8.74 -17.02 -9.56
C PRO A 67 -7.50 -16.31 -10.12
N ALA A 68 -6.86 -15.40 -9.37
CA ALA A 68 -5.71 -14.60 -9.78
C ALA A 68 -4.45 -14.90 -8.97
N TYR A 69 -3.28 -14.68 -9.56
CA TYR A 69 -2.01 -14.63 -8.84
C TYR A 69 -1.36 -13.25 -8.98
N PHE A 70 -0.49 -12.90 -8.02
CA PHE A 70 0.36 -11.71 -8.11
C PHE A 70 1.55 -11.99 -9.01
N ASP A 71 1.66 -11.20 -10.08
CA ASP A 71 2.76 -11.26 -11.03
C ASP A 71 3.66 -10.04 -10.84
N ARG A 72 4.94 -10.27 -10.57
CA ARG A 72 5.94 -9.19 -10.45
C ARG A 72 6.04 -8.33 -11.72
N GLY A 73 5.81 -8.93 -12.90
CA GLY A 73 5.75 -8.24 -14.18
C GLY A 73 4.57 -7.27 -14.34
N ASN A 74 3.65 -7.25 -13.35
CA ASN A 74 2.54 -6.31 -13.28
C ASN A 74 2.82 -5.12 -12.35
N VAL A 75 4.00 -5.05 -11.73
CA VAL A 75 4.46 -3.91 -10.92
C VAL A 75 5.41 -3.06 -11.74
N MET A 76 5.10 -1.78 -11.90
CA MET A 76 5.92 -0.83 -12.64
C MET A 76 6.02 0.50 -11.90
N VAL A 77 7.17 1.18 -12.04
CA VAL A 77 7.28 2.62 -11.74
C VAL A 77 7.41 3.34 -13.06
N LYS A 78 6.44 4.20 -13.36
CA LYS A 78 6.35 4.87 -14.65
C LYS A 78 5.67 6.22 -14.54
N ASN A 79 6.23 7.24 -15.21
CA ASN A 79 5.67 8.60 -15.22
C ASN A 79 5.47 9.19 -13.81
N GLY A 80 6.37 8.88 -12.87
CA GLY A 80 6.26 9.34 -11.48
C GLY A 80 5.16 8.64 -10.68
N ASN A 81 4.73 7.44 -11.07
CA ASN A 81 3.72 6.67 -10.35
C ASN A 81 4.17 5.23 -10.16
N LEU A 82 3.76 4.64 -9.05
CA LEU A 82 3.63 3.20 -8.92
C LEU A 82 2.39 2.76 -9.69
N GLU A 83 2.56 1.88 -10.67
CA GLU A 83 1.49 1.31 -11.47
C GLU A 83 1.37 -0.19 -11.21
N LEU A 84 0.20 -0.62 -10.73
CA LEU A 84 -0.15 -2.02 -10.52
C LEU A 84 -1.16 -2.44 -11.59
N TYR A 85 -0.80 -3.43 -12.40
CA TYR A 85 -1.64 -3.90 -13.50
C TYR A 85 -2.45 -5.13 -13.11
N ALA A 86 -3.67 -5.20 -13.64
CA ALA A 86 -4.46 -6.42 -13.70
C ALA A 86 -4.67 -6.83 -15.15
N LYS A 87 -4.50 -8.12 -15.45
CA LYS A 87 -4.61 -8.69 -16.80
C LYS A 87 -5.43 -9.98 -16.78
N SER A 88 -6.19 -10.23 -17.83
CA SER A 88 -6.72 -11.56 -18.12
C SER A 88 -5.61 -12.43 -18.70
N LEU A 89 -5.64 -13.73 -18.38
CA LEU A 89 -4.66 -14.69 -18.84
C LEU A 89 -5.26 -15.56 -19.95
N ARG A 90 -4.43 -15.85 -20.97
CA ARG A 90 -4.70 -16.91 -21.93
C ARG A 90 -4.23 -18.24 -21.35
N PRO A 91 -4.86 -19.38 -21.72
CA PRO A 91 -4.51 -20.68 -21.14
C PRO A 91 -3.03 -21.08 -21.27
N GLU A 92 -2.37 -20.62 -22.34
CA GLU A 92 -0.94 -20.86 -22.62
C GLU A 92 0.01 -20.01 -21.76
N GLU A 93 -0.48 -18.95 -21.13
CA GLU A 93 0.30 -18.07 -20.23
C GLU A 93 0.33 -18.60 -18.79
N VAL A 94 -0.51 -19.59 -18.49
CA VAL A 94 -0.68 -20.10 -17.13
C VAL A 94 0.24 -21.30 -16.90
N SER A 95 1.08 -21.22 -15.85
CA SER A 95 1.91 -22.34 -15.45
C SER A 95 1.08 -23.52 -14.94
N VAL A 96 1.63 -24.72 -15.05
CA VAL A 96 0.99 -25.94 -14.53
C VAL A 96 0.69 -25.82 -13.04
N GLU A 97 1.61 -25.23 -12.29
CA GLU A 97 1.46 -24.99 -10.84
C GLU A 97 0.29 -24.04 -10.54
N ASN A 98 0.22 -22.89 -11.22
CA ASN A 98 -0.86 -21.93 -11.01
C ASN A 98 -2.21 -22.51 -11.40
N LYS A 99 -2.29 -23.27 -12.48
CA LYS A 99 -3.49 -23.97 -12.88
C LYS A 99 -3.95 -24.99 -11.84
N ALA A 100 -3.04 -25.78 -11.29
CA ALA A 100 -3.35 -26.75 -10.22
C ALA A 100 -3.84 -26.06 -8.94
N ARG A 101 -3.47 -24.81 -8.71
CA ARG A 101 -3.89 -23.99 -7.57
C ARG A 101 -5.18 -23.20 -7.82
N GLY A 102 -5.70 -23.21 -9.05
CA GLY A 102 -6.85 -22.39 -9.46
C GLY A 102 -6.53 -20.90 -9.55
N LEU A 103 -5.29 -20.55 -9.88
CA LEU A 103 -4.77 -19.20 -10.08
C LEU A 103 -4.53 -18.98 -11.58
N ASP A 104 -5.58 -19.11 -12.38
CA ASP A 104 -5.46 -19.37 -13.81
C ASP A 104 -6.29 -18.46 -14.73
N LYS A 105 -7.04 -17.50 -14.17
CA LYS A 105 -7.86 -16.60 -15.00
C LYS A 105 -7.26 -15.22 -15.16
N PHE A 106 -6.58 -14.72 -14.12
CA PHE A 106 -6.04 -13.36 -14.09
C PHE A 106 -4.66 -13.32 -13.44
N SER A 107 -3.89 -12.32 -13.80
CA SER A 107 -2.72 -11.88 -13.03
C SER A 107 -2.94 -10.46 -12.53
N THR A 108 -2.57 -10.21 -11.29
CA THR A 108 -2.68 -8.92 -10.61
C THR A 108 -1.33 -8.53 -10.02
N ALA A 109 -1.28 -7.56 -9.11
CA ALA A 109 -0.04 -7.07 -8.56
C ALA A 109 -0.16 -6.74 -7.08
N ILE A 110 0.96 -6.82 -6.36
CA ILE A 110 1.10 -6.40 -4.96
C ILE A 110 2.48 -5.77 -4.76
N VAL A 111 2.51 -4.69 -3.98
CA VAL A 111 3.73 -4.09 -3.44
C VAL A 111 3.61 -4.02 -1.94
N LYS A 112 4.65 -4.46 -1.24
CA LYS A 112 4.68 -4.53 0.23
C LYS A 112 5.97 -3.93 0.76
N SER A 113 5.88 -3.10 1.82
CA SER A 113 7.06 -2.55 2.47
C SER A 113 7.88 -3.67 3.13
N LYS A 114 9.23 -3.58 3.04
CA LYS A 114 10.13 -4.54 3.70
C LYS A 114 10.15 -4.36 5.21
N LYS A 115 9.95 -3.14 5.68
CA LYS A 115 9.93 -2.81 7.10
C LYS A 115 8.51 -2.59 7.58
N ARG A 116 8.29 -2.89 8.85
CA ARG A 116 7.04 -2.64 9.57
C ARG A 116 7.15 -1.34 10.34
N ILE A 117 6.05 -0.65 10.48
CA ILE A 117 5.94 0.60 11.22
C ILE A 117 4.79 0.50 12.22
N LEU A 118 5.00 1.04 13.43
CA LEU A 118 3.98 1.16 14.46
C LEU A 118 3.59 2.61 14.58
N TYR A 119 2.31 2.89 14.41
CA TYR A 119 1.70 4.21 14.46
C TYR A 119 2.27 5.20 13.44
N GLY A 120 1.52 6.23 13.17
CA GLY A 120 1.88 7.26 12.21
C GLY A 120 0.67 7.86 11.51
N TYR A 121 0.92 8.83 10.67
CA TYR A 121 0.00 9.27 9.63
C TYR A 121 0.51 8.76 8.29
N PHE A 122 -0.34 8.04 7.59
CA PHE A 122 -0.08 7.43 6.29
C PHE A 122 -0.94 8.14 5.25
N GLU A 123 -0.34 8.53 4.15
CA GLU A 123 -1.03 9.24 3.08
C GLU A 123 -0.57 8.70 1.73
N ALA A 124 -1.52 8.37 0.86
CA ALA A 124 -1.22 8.02 -0.53
C ALA A 124 -2.14 8.80 -1.47
N ARG A 125 -1.59 9.27 -2.58
CA ARG A 125 -2.36 9.87 -3.67
C ARG A 125 -2.53 8.84 -4.77
N SER A 126 -3.75 8.35 -4.92
CA SER A 126 -4.04 7.18 -5.76
C SER A 126 -5.25 7.37 -6.66
N ARG A 127 -5.24 6.65 -7.78
CA ARG A 127 -6.34 6.56 -8.74
C ARG A 127 -6.60 5.09 -9.07
N SER A 128 -7.85 4.66 -8.86
CA SER A 128 -8.28 3.28 -9.07
C SER A 128 -8.23 2.84 -10.54
N MET A 129 -8.19 1.55 -10.77
CA MET A 129 -8.44 0.94 -12.10
C MET A 129 -9.86 1.25 -12.58
N ARG A 130 -10.06 1.39 -13.89
CA ARG A 130 -11.41 1.43 -14.48
C ARG A 130 -11.88 0.00 -14.79
N SER A 131 -11.99 -0.82 -13.77
CA SER A 131 -12.42 -2.21 -13.85
C SER A 131 -13.05 -2.68 -12.54
N GLY A 132 -13.60 -3.89 -12.53
CA GLY A 132 -14.13 -4.57 -11.34
C GLY A 132 -13.08 -5.20 -10.44
N VAL A 133 -11.81 -4.80 -10.58
CA VAL A 133 -10.71 -5.24 -9.72
C VAL A 133 -10.68 -4.36 -8.47
N CYS A 134 -10.57 -4.97 -7.29
CA CYS A 134 -10.35 -4.25 -6.04
C CYS A 134 -8.95 -3.64 -6.02
N ASN A 135 -8.86 -2.38 -5.65
CA ASN A 135 -7.60 -1.69 -5.43
C ASN A 135 -7.52 -1.30 -3.97
N ALA A 136 -6.45 -1.69 -3.30
CA ALA A 136 -6.29 -1.46 -1.87
C ALA A 136 -4.98 -0.77 -1.49
N PHE A 137 -5.09 0.05 -0.46
CA PHE A 137 -3.98 0.58 0.33
C PHE A 137 -4.26 0.23 1.78
N TRP A 138 -3.43 -0.60 2.36
CA TRP A 138 -3.69 -1.21 3.66
C TRP A 138 -2.42 -1.47 4.46
N LEU A 139 -2.59 -1.74 5.73
CA LEU A 139 -1.53 -2.08 6.65
C LEU A 139 -1.77 -3.50 7.18
N TYR A 140 -0.73 -4.34 7.19
CA TYR A 140 -0.88 -5.73 7.59
C TYR A 140 0.38 -6.35 8.19
N ASP A 141 0.20 -7.17 9.21
CA ASP A 141 1.23 -8.05 9.74
C ASP A 141 0.71 -9.49 9.83
N PRO A 142 1.17 -10.40 8.94
CA PRO A 142 0.96 -11.81 9.17
C PRO A 142 1.80 -12.23 10.38
N LEU A 143 1.23 -13.05 11.25
CA LEU A 143 2.02 -13.67 12.30
C LEU A 143 3.11 -14.55 11.65
N ASP A 144 4.35 -14.39 12.09
CA ASP A 144 5.49 -15.15 11.57
C ASP A 144 5.31 -16.65 11.86
N ALA A 145 5.48 -17.50 10.84
CA ALA A 145 5.22 -18.95 10.95
C ALA A 145 6.14 -19.67 11.95
N ASP A 146 7.32 -19.12 12.17
CA ASP A 146 8.41 -19.69 12.99
C ASP A 146 8.35 -19.23 14.45
N LYS A 147 7.48 -18.30 14.80
CA LYS A 147 7.33 -17.82 16.17
C LYS A 147 6.24 -18.57 16.91
N LYS A 148 6.46 -18.77 18.21
CA LYS A 148 5.42 -19.24 19.11
C LYS A 148 4.55 -18.07 19.53
N TYR A 149 3.25 -18.21 19.35
CA TYR A 149 2.25 -17.23 19.76
C TYR A 149 1.44 -17.75 20.94
N ARG A 150 0.91 -16.84 21.75
CA ARG A 150 0.03 -17.15 22.88
C ARG A 150 -1.42 -17.08 22.43
N GLU A 151 -2.32 -17.65 23.22
CA GLU A 151 -3.74 -17.40 23.05
C GLU A 151 -4.04 -15.90 23.13
N GLY A 152 -4.78 -15.38 22.17
CA GLY A 152 -5.07 -13.95 22.04
C GLY A 152 -4.08 -13.16 21.20
N ASP A 153 -2.91 -13.71 20.85
CA ASP A 153 -2.07 -13.10 19.82
C ASP A 153 -2.81 -13.09 18.48
N ALA A 154 -2.67 -12.00 17.75
CA ALA A 154 -3.40 -11.80 16.50
C ALA A 154 -2.53 -11.22 15.40
N SER A 155 -2.83 -11.56 14.16
CA SER A 155 -2.46 -10.70 13.03
C SER A 155 -3.46 -9.56 12.91
N GLU A 156 -2.97 -8.39 12.55
CA GLU A 156 -3.72 -7.15 12.48
C GLU A 156 -3.70 -6.61 11.05
N GLU A 157 -4.84 -6.06 10.62
CA GLU A 157 -5.04 -5.49 9.29
C GLU A 157 -5.88 -4.23 9.39
N ILE A 158 -5.41 -3.16 8.75
CA ILE A 158 -6.12 -1.88 8.69
C ILE A 158 -6.19 -1.47 7.22
N ASP A 159 -7.38 -1.56 6.62
CA ASP A 159 -7.59 -1.11 5.25
C ASP A 159 -7.83 0.40 5.24
N ILE A 160 -6.88 1.13 4.68
CA ILE A 160 -7.01 2.57 4.50
C ILE A 160 -8.05 2.84 3.43
N PHE A 161 -8.03 2.05 2.35
CA PHE A 161 -9.14 1.93 1.42
C PHE A 161 -9.15 0.60 0.69
N GLU A 162 -10.36 0.19 0.28
CA GLU A 162 -10.65 -0.79 -0.77
C GLU A 162 -11.61 -0.13 -1.78
N LEU A 163 -11.22 -0.05 -3.04
CA LEU A 163 -11.92 0.71 -4.07
C LEU A 163 -12.11 -0.09 -5.35
N PHE A 164 -13.24 0.13 -6.00
CA PHE A 164 -13.55 -0.38 -7.33
C PHE A 164 -13.75 0.77 -8.31
N GLY A 165 -13.24 0.65 -9.53
CA GLY A 165 -13.41 1.70 -10.54
C GLY A 165 -14.58 1.50 -11.49
N LYS A 166 -15.03 0.24 -11.69
CA LYS A 166 -16.17 -0.05 -12.57
C LYS A 166 -16.87 -1.33 -12.11
N LEU A 167 -18.10 -1.19 -11.69
CA LEU A 167 -18.96 -2.28 -11.28
C LEU A 167 -20.34 -2.14 -11.94
N PRO A 168 -21.11 -3.24 -12.11
CA PRO A 168 -22.50 -3.18 -12.57
C PRO A 168 -23.39 -2.31 -11.67
N ASP A 169 -23.13 -2.31 -10.36
CA ASP A 169 -23.80 -1.43 -9.41
C ASP A 169 -23.03 -0.10 -9.28
N PRO A 170 -23.58 1.02 -9.77
CA PRO A 170 -22.92 2.33 -9.72
C PRO A 170 -22.78 2.88 -8.30
N GLN A 171 -23.54 2.40 -7.32
CA GLN A 171 -23.38 2.79 -5.92
C GLN A 171 -22.15 2.09 -5.33
N LEU A 172 -22.01 0.78 -5.52
CA LEU A 172 -20.81 0.04 -5.08
C LEU A 172 -19.56 0.58 -5.74
N GLN A 173 -19.60 0.93 -7.04
CA GLN A 173 -18.48 1.53 -7.77
C GLN A 173 -17.95 2.80 -7.11
N ARG A 174 -18.82 3.60 -6.48
CA ARG A 174 -18.47 4.87 -5.80
C ARG A 174 -18.46 4.77 -4.29
N THR A 175 -18.55 3.58 -3.74
CA THR A 175 -18.46 3.38 -2.30
C THR A 175 -17.00 3.28 -1.88
N PHE A 176 -16.59 4.19 -1.01
CA PHE A 176 -15.34 4.10 -0.26
C PHE A 176 -15.51 3.11 0.87
N TRP A 177 -14.56 2.19 1.01
CA TRP A 177 -14.53 1.19 2.06
C TRP A 177 -13.28 1.36 2.89
N ALA A 178 -13.44 1.42 4.20
CA ALA A 178 -12.36 1.35 5.19
C ALA A 178 -12.72 0.25 6.18
N THR A 179 -11.82 -0.68 6.39
CA THR A 179 -12.10 -1.89 7.18
C THR A 179 -10.95 -2.16 8.15
N VAL A 180 -11.24 -2.84 9.24
CA VAL A 180 -10.20 -3.37 10.13
C VAL A 180 -10.48 -4.83 10.42
N HIS A 181 -9.42 -5.64 10.44
CA HIS A 181 -9.51 -7.06 10.70
C HIS A 181 -8.52 -7.49 11.77
N ARG A 182 -8.94 -8.41 12.60
CA ARG A 182 -8.11 -9.06 13.60
C ARG A 182 -8.30 -10.56 13.50
N TYR A 183 -7.20 -11.29 13.29
CA TYR A 183 -7.21 -12.74 13.17
C TYR A 183 -6.48 -13.34 14.35
N GLU A 184 -7.24 -13.75 15.37
CA GLU A 184 -6.70 -14.36 16.58
C GLU A 184 -6.21 -15.77 16.32
N THR A 185 -5.12 -16.13 16.96
CA THR A 185 -4.68 -17.52 17.05
C THR A 185 -5.34 -18.15 18.27
N PRO A 186 -6.12 -19.22 18.11
CA PRO A 186 -6.72 -19.90 19.25
C PRO A 186 -5.70 -20.65 20.10
N TYR A 187 -4.47 -20.81 19.62
CA TYR A 187 -3.43 -21.53 20.37
C TYR A 187 -1.98 -21.25 19.92
N VAL A 188 -1.06 -21.39 20.86
CA VAL A 188 0.38 -21.14 20.83
C VAL A 188 1.14 -21.90 19.73
N GLU A 189 0.60 -22.95 19.15
CA GLU A 189 1.36 -23.86 18.31
C GLU A 189 1.04 -23.80 16.82
N SER A 190 -0.01 -23.10 16.41
CA SER A 190 -0.42 -23.13 15.00
C SER A 190 -1.11 -21.84 14.58
N ILE A 191 -0.46 -21.10 13.67
CA ILE A 191 -1.09 -20.02 12.91
C ILE A 191 -2.13 -20.52 11.89
N VAL A 192 -2.26 -21.85 11.72
CA VAL A 192 -3.19 -22.47 10.75
C VAL A 192 -4.64 -22.29 11.18
N ASN A 193 -4.92 -22.12 12.47
CA ASN A 193 -6.27 -22.04 13.03
C ASN A 193 -6.69 -20.61 13.40
N LYS A 194 -6.29 -19.63 12.62
CA LYS A 194 -6.69 -18.23 12.84
C LYS A 194 -8.20 -18.07 12.80
N LYS A 195 -8.75 -17.48 13.83
CA LYS A 195 -10.16 -17.09 13.87
C LYS A 195 -10.29 -15.59 13.69
N LYS A 196 -11.08 -15.18 12.70
CA LYS A 196 -11.41 -13.77 12.50
C LYS A 196 -12.29 -13.28 13.64
N THR A 197 -11.82 -12.29 14.38
CA THR A 197 -12.60 -11.69 15.46
C THR A 197 -13.54 -10.65 14.88
N LYS A 198 -14.82 -10.72 15.23
CA LYS A 198 -15.79 -9.69 14.92
C LYS A 198 -15.54 -8.50 15.84
N LEU A 199 -15.02 -7.40 15.30
CA LEU A 199 -14.84 -6.16 16.02
C LEU A 199 -16.08 -5.27 15.87
N PRO A 200 -16.45 -4.49 16.89
CA PRO A 200 -17.39 -3.39 16.73
C PRO A 200 -16.85 -2.40 15.70
N ASP A 201 -17.73 -1.82 14.88
CA ASP A 201 -17.38 -0.81 13.85
C ASP A 201 -16.16 -1.20 13.00
N TYR A 202 -16.13 -2.46 12.57
CA TYR A 202 -15.01 -3.01 11.80
C TYR A 202 -14.95 -2.49 10.36
N SER A 203 -16.04 -1.95 9.84
CA SER A 203 -16.12 -1.47 8.46
C SER A 203 -16.92 -0.17 8.38
N PHE A 204 -16.34 0.80 7.72
CA PHE A 204 -16.98 2.06 7.33
C PHE A 204 -17.19 2.10 5.83
N ARG A 205 -18.31 2.68 5.40
CA ARG A 205 -18.70 2.82 3.99
C ARG A 205 -19.26 4.19 3.73
N GLN A 206 -18.80 4.81 2.66
CA GLN A 206 -19.32 6.12 2.25
C GLN A 206 -19.45 6.19 0.74
N LEU A 207 -20.65 6.55 0.27
CA LEU A 207 -20.87 6.87 -1.14
C LEU A 207 -20.19 8.21 -1.46
N MET A 208 -19.27 8.18 -2.43
CA MET A 208 -18.54 9.36 -2.87
C MET A 208 -19.27 10.03 -4.06
N PRO A 209 -19.12 11.35 -4.24
CA PRO A 209 -19.73 12.07 -5.35
C PRO A 209 -18.95 11.92 -6.67
N PHE A 210 -17.91 11.10 -6.71
CA PHE A 210 -17.00 10.90 -7.85
C PHE A 210 -16.70 9.42 -8.07
N ASP A 211 -16.21 9.11 -9.27
CA ASP A 211 -15.68 7.79 -9.61
C ASP A 211 -14.18 7.73 -9.30
N PHE A 212 -13.72 6.71 -8.58
CA PHE A 212 -12.32 6.56 -8.13
C PHE A 212 -11.30 6.40 -9.26
N TYR A 213 -11.74 6.07 -10.46
CA TYR A 213 -10.88 5.97 -11.64
C TYR A 213 -10.73 7.29 -12.42
N SER A 214 -11.56 8.29 -12.14
CA SER A 214 -11.62 9.52 -12.93
C SER A 214 -10.44 10.46 -12.66
N ASP A 215 -9.98 10.53 -11.40
CA ASP A 215 -8.88 11.38 -10.98
C ASP A 215 -8.15 10.78 -9.78
N PHE A 216 -7.00 11.37 -9.43
CA PHE A 216 -6.28 11.07 -8.22
C PHE A 216 -6.91 11.76 -7.01
N HIS A 217 -7.11 10.99 -5.96
CA HIS A 217 -7.51 11.48 -4.65
C HIS A 217 -6.46 11.12 -3.60
N VAL A 218 -6.43 11.86 -2.50
CA VAL A 218 -5.52 11.63 -1.40
C VAL A 218 -6.26 10.91 -0.28
N TYR A 219 -5.79 9.73 0.06
CA TYR A 219 -6.34 8.89 1.13
C TYR A 219 -5.37 8.84 2.28
N GLY A 220 -5.86 9.03 3.50
CA GLY A 220 -5.01 9.08 4.68
C GLY A 220 -5.56 8.28 5.85
N LEU A 221 -4.64 7.79 6.69
CA LEU A 221 -4.92 7.16 7.97
C LEU A 221 -4.03 7.79 9.04
N LEU A 222 -4.63 8.38 10.06
CA LEU A 222 -3.96 8.67 11.32
C LEU A 222 -4.16 7.48 12.27
N TRP A 223 -3.07 6.81 12.61
CA TRP A 223 -3.05 5.68 13.52
C TRP A 223 -2.21 6.03 14.75
N THR A 224 -2.86 6.13 15.89
CA THR A 224 -2.23 6.41 17.19
C THR A 224 -2.55 5.30 18.19
N PRO A 225 -1.93 5.29 19.38
CA PRO A 225 -2.33 4.36 20.45
C PRO A 225 -3.81 4.45 20.82
N GLU A 226 -4.43 5.64 20.68
CA GLU A 226 -5.78 5.93 21.17
C GLU A 226 -6.85 5.77 20.10
N LYS A 227 -6.50 6.06 18.82
CA LYS A 227 -7.51 6.11 17.75
C LYS A 227 -6.94 5.85 16.36
N LEU A 228 -7.85 5.49 15.48
CA LEU A 228 -7.69 5.44 14.04
C LEU A 228 -8.61 6.49 13.41
N VAL A 229 -8.10 7.31 12.49
CA VAL A 229 -8.89 8.34 11.79
C VAL A 229 -8.58 8.28 10.29
N TRP A 230 -9.61 8.14 9.48
CA TRP A 230 -9.49 8.10 8.01
C TRP A 230 -9.78 9.45 7.38
N TYR A 231 -9.04 9.78 6.35
CA TYR A 231 -9.15 11.04 5.61
C TYR A 231 -9.28 10.78 4.11
N ILE A 232 -10.07 11.62 3.44
CA ILE A 232 -10.10 11.73 1.98
C ILE A 232 -9.90 13.20 1.62
N ASP A 233 -8.92 13.50 0.76
CA ASP A 233 -8.55 14.86 0.35
C ASP A 233 -8.39 15.82 1.54
N GLY A 234 -7.72 15.33 2.60
CA GLY A 234 -7.43 16.08 3.83
C GLY A 234 -8.62 16.26 4.78
N LYS A 235 -9.80 15.74 4.44
CA LYS A 235 -11.01 15.80 5.28
C LYS A 235 -11.21 14.49 6.02
N GLU A 236 -11.44 14.58 7.33
CA GLU A 236 -11.84 13.42 8.13
C GLU A 236 -13.19 12.87 7.64
N VAL A 237 -13.23 11.56 7.41
CA VAL A 237 -14.45 10.84 6.98
C VAL A 237 -14.93 9.82 8.00
N PHE A 238 -14.01 9.27 8.79
CA PHE A 238 -14.34 8.28 9.82
C PHE A 238 -13.28 8.24 10.91
N GLN A 239 -13.70 7.92 12.14
CA GLN A 239 -12.78 7.62 13.24
C GLN A 239 -13.33 6.53 14.13
N ARG A 240 -12.42 5.82 14.80
CA ARG A 240 -12.71 4.85 15.84
C ARG A 240 -11.65 4.84 16.93
N VAL A 241 -12.02 4.33 18.12
CA VAL A 241 -11.05 4.05 19.19
C VAL A 241 -10.13 2.90 18.74
N ASN A 242 -8.86 2.98 19.12
CA ASN A 242 -7.88 1.94 18.86
C ASN A 242 -7.74 0.99 20.06
N ASP A 243 -8.61 0.01 20.14
CA ASP A 243 -8.60 -0.99 21.23
C ASP A 243 -7.70 -2.21 20.92
N TYR A 244 -7.24 -2.37 19.66
CA TYR A 244 -6.67 -3.65 19.23
C TYR A 244 -5.41 -3.55 18.36
N PHE A 245 -5.19 -2.45 17.65
CA PHE A 245 -4.16 -2.32 16.61
C PHE A 245 -2.90 -1.68 17.20
N HIS A 246 -2.03 -2.52 17.76
CA HIS A 246 -0.83 -2.09 18.50
C HIS A 246 0.43 -2.84 18.08
N ARG A 247 0.42 -3.52 16.93
CA ARG A 247 1.58 -4.21 16.37
C ARG A 247 2.17 -3.45 15.19
N PRO A 248 3.49 -3.49 14.96
CA PRO A 248 4.06 -2.93 13.74
C PRO A 248 3.52 -3.65 12.51
N LEU A 249 3.06 -2.89 11.51
CA LEU A 249 2.45 -3.38 10.28
C LEU A 249 3.28 -3.01 9.05
N HIS A 250 3.20 -3.83 8.00
CA HIS A 250 3.70 -3.51 6.68
C HIS A 250 2.71 -2.60 5.95
N ILE A 251 3.23 -1.70 5.11
CA ILE A 251 2.44 -0.93 4.14
C ILE A 251 2.27 -1.80 2.89
N VAL A 252 1.04 -1.90 2.39
CA VAL A 252 0.72 -2.74 1.23
C VAL A 252 -0.16 -1.96 0.25
N PHE A 253 0.15 -2.12 -1.04
CA PHE A 253 -0.70 -1.74 -2.17
C PHE A 253 -0.94 -2.97 -3.00
N ASP A 254 -2.19 -3.25 -3.37
CA ASP A 254 -2.47 -4.35 -4.27
C ASP A 254 -3.69 -4.14 -5.15
N ALA A 255 -3.82 -5.08 -6.07
CA ALA A 255 -4.99 -5.24 -6.92
C ALA A 255 -5.45 -6.70 -6.81
N GLU A 256 -6.71 -6.92 -6.43
CA GLU A 256 -7.26 -8.25 -6.20
C GLU A 256 -8.55 -8.51 -6.96
N ILE A 257 -8.76 -9.77 -7.35
CA ILE A 257 -10.06 -10.23 -7.84
C ILE A 257 -10.90 -10.70 -6.65
N MET A 258 -11.98 -9.97 -6.37
CA MET A 258 -12.88 -10.24 -5.25
C MET A 258 -14.17 -10.92 -5.74
N GLU A 259 -14.03 -12.13 -6.33
CA GLU A 259 -15.14 -12.87 -6.97
C GLU A 259 -16.35 -13.04 -6.04
N ASP A 260 -16.10 -13.39 -4.77
CA ASP A 260 -17.15 -13.62 -3.76
C ASP A 260 -17.84 -12.33 -3.30
N TRP A 261 -17.27 -11.17 -3.59
CA TRP A 261 -17.81 -9.88 -3.15
C TRP A 261 -18.52 -9.13 -4.28
N VAL A 262 -17.86 -8.99 -5.45
CA VAL A 262 -18.35 -8.17 -6.57
C VAL A 262 -18.41 -8.93 -7.90
N GLY A 263 -18.06 -10.21 -7.89
CA GLY A 263 -17.94 -11.02 -9.09
C GLY A 263 -16.60 -10.84 -9.82
N LEU A 264 -16.49 -11.47 -10.99
CA LEU A 264 -15.32 -11.33 -11.85
C LEU A 264 -15.36 -10.00 -12.60
N PRO A 265 -14.20 -9.37 -12.85
CA PRO A 265 -14.12 -8.20 -13.72
C PRO A 265 -14.47 -8.58 -15.16
N ASP A 266 -15.05 -7.64 -15.91
CA ASP A 266 -15.21 -7.78 -17.34
C ASP A 266 -13.82 -7.82 -18.02
N VAL A 267 -13.56 -8.86 -18.80
CA VAL A 267 -12.30 -9.03 -19.52
C VAL A 267 -12.04 -7.90 -20.52
N ALA A 268 -13.10 -7.28 -21.03
CA ALA A 268 -13.00 -6.11 -21.92
C ALA A 268 -12.43 -4.85 -21.22
N ASP A 269 -12.45 -4.79 -19.89
CA ASP A 269 -11.87 -3.70 -19.11
C ASP A 269 -10.40 -3.94 -18.76
N LEU A 270 -9.81 -5.06 -19.18
CA LEU A 270 -8.44 -5.44 -18.92
C LEU A 270 -7.56 -5.40 -20.20
N PRO A 271 -6.28 -5.06 -20.14
CA PRO A 271 -5.55 -4.72 -18.91
C PRO A 271 -6.00 -3.38 -18.33
N SER A 272 -5.98 -3.27 -16.99
CA SER A 272 -6.30 -2.06 -16.27
C SER A 272 -5.22 -1.74 -15.24
N VAL A 273 -5.10 -0.48 -14.81
CA VAL A 273 -4.01 0.01 -13.97
C VAL A 273 -4.51 0.78 -12.74
N PHE A 274 -4.01 0.38 -11.58
CA PHE A 274 -4.08 1.14 -10.33
C PHE A 274 -2.82 1.98 -10.20
N SER A 275 -2.97 3.30 -10.10
CA SER A 275 -1.85 4.24 -10.08
C SER A 275 -1.75 4.93 -8.73
N THR A 276 -0.55 4.98 -8.15
CA THR A 276 -0.24 5.72 -6.93
C THR A 276 0.91 6.68 -7.20
N ASP A 277 0.66 7.98 -7.07
CA ASP A 277 1.61 9.07 -7.29
C ASP A 277 2.69 9.10 -6.21
N TYR A 278 2.25 8.97 -4.95
CA TYR A 278 3.16 8.86 -3.81
C TYR A 278 2.54 8.09 -2.65
N VAL A 279 3.41 7.61 -1.76
CA VAL A 279 3.08 7.26 -0.39
C VAL A 279 3.97 8.05 0.56
N ARG A 280 3.37 8.68 1.57
CA ARG A 280 4.07 9.50 2.55
C ARG A 280 3.67 9.11 3.95
N VAL A 281 4.65 9.07 4.83
CA VAL A 281 4.43 8.67 6.22
C VAL A 281 5.07 9.68 7.16
N TRP A 282 4.34 10.02 8.23
CA TRP A 282 4.82 10.86 9.31
C TRP A 282 4.66 10.15 10.65
N GLN A 283 5.58 10.38 11.54
CA GLN A 283 5.49 9.94 12.94
C GLN A 283 5.62 11.11 13.88
N MET A 284 5.02 10.98 15.04
CA MET A 284 5.19 11.94 16.14
C MET A 284 6.65 11.89 16.63
N LYS A 285 7.20 13.07 16.97
CA LYS A 285 8.57 13.22 17.49
C LYS A 285 8.68 12.70 18.91
#